data_051dc74ce6a85b4c0b3cbcde7dee553a
#
_entry.id   051dc74ce6a85b4c0b3cbcde7dee553a
#
_cell.length_a   1.000
_cell.length_b   1.000
_cell.length_c   1.000
_cell.angle_alpha   90.00
_cell.angle_beta   90.00
_cell.angle_gamma   90.00
#
_symmetry.space_group_name_H-M   'P 1'
#
loop_
_entity.id
_entity.type
_entity.pdbx_description
1 polymer ?
#
loop_
_entity_poly.entity_id
_entity_poly.type
_entity_poly.pdbx_seq_one_letter_code
_entity_poly.pdbx_strand_id
1 'polypeptide(L)'
;MEIEIGKVTHYFTKIGVAVIELKDKIKVGDKIHIKGATTDFVQEVKSMQINHKPVKEANSGDDIGLLVEERVREGDKVYKIVE
;
A
#
# COMPACT_ATOMS: atom_id res chain seq x y z
N MET A 1 2.38 -1.68 17.12
CA MET A 1 2.19 -3.03 16.55
C MET A 1 1.91 -2.92 15.06
N GLU A 2 2.46 -3.83 14.28
CA GLU A 2 2.27 -3.82 12.83
C GLU A 2 1.57 -5.11 12.39
N ILE A 3 0.61 -4.95 11.47
CA ILE A 3 -0.14 -6.07 10.93
C ILE A 3 0.10 -6.09 9.43
N GLU A 4 0.57 -7.21 8.90
CA GLU A 4 0.77 -7.35 7.46
C GLU A 4 -0.59 -7.34 6.76
N ILE A 5 -0.79 -6.37 5.86
CA ILE A 5 -2.08 -6.20 5.18
C ILE A 5 -2.00 -6.41 3.68
N GLY A 6 -0.82 -6.63 3.14
CA GLY A 6 -0.68 -6.86 1.71
C GLY A 6 0.75 -6.89 1.24
N LYS A 7 0.90 -7.00 -0.07
CA LYS A 7 2.21 -6.97 -0.70
C LYS A 7 2.16 -6.20 -2.01
N VAL A 8 3.28 -5.59 -2.39
CA VAL A 8 3.40 -4.88 -3.65
C VAL A 8 3.55 -5.90 -4.78
N THR A 9 2.66 -5.83 -5.77
CA THR A 9 2.71 -6.70 -6.94
C THR A 9 3.27 -5.99 -8.17
N HIS A 10 3.21 -4.66 -8.18
CA HIS A 10 3.75 -3.86 -9.28
C HIS A 10 3.99 -2.42 -8.82
N TYR A 11 4.93 -1.73 -9.46
CA TYR A 11 5.20 -0.33 -9.17
C TYR A 11 5.36 0.46 -10.46
N PHE A 12 4.55 1.51 -10.61
CA PHE A 12 4.61 2.43 -11.74
C PHE A 12 5.49 3.61 -11.39
N THR A 13 6.73 3.56 -11.85
CA THR A 13 7.75 4.57 -11.48
C THR A 13 7.40 5.99 -11.90
N LYS A 14 6.74 6.14 -13.04
CA LYS A 14 6.43 7.46 -13.60
C LYS A 14 5.40 8.23 -12.80
N ILE A 15 4.49 7.52 -12.16
CA ILE A 15 3.39 8.15 -11.42
C ILE A 15 3.46 7.91 -9.92
N GLY A 16 4.46 7.13 -9.46
CA GLY A 16 4.63 6.87 -8.04
C GLY A 16 3.52 6.06 -7.41
N VAL A 17 2.91 5.14 -8.17
CA VAL A 17 1.80 4.32 -7.69
C VAL A 17 2.23 2.87 -7.59
N ALA A 18 1.98 2.27 -6.42
CA ALA A 18 2.21 0.85 -6.17
C ALA A 18 0.88 0.11 -6.25
N VAL A 19 0.88 -1.03 -6.95
CA VAL A 19 -0.26 -1.93 -6.92
C VAL A 19 -0.03 -2.89 -5.76
N ILE A 20 -0.99 -2.95 -4.87
CA ILE A 20 -0.90 -3.75 -3.65
C ILE A 20 -2.07 -4.74 -3.62
N GLU A 21 -1.73 -6.02 -3.51
CA GLU A 21 -2.72 -7.06 -3.29
C GLU A 21 -2.99 -7.14 -1.79
N LEU A 22 -4.21 -6.81 -1.40
CA LEU A 22 -4.59 -6.74 0.02
C LEU A 22 -5.01 -8.09 0.56
N LYS A 23 -4.66 -8.34 1.81
CA LYS A 23 -5.17 -9.48 2.57
C LYS A 23 -5.84 -9.04 3.87
N ASP A 24 -5.99 -7.73 4.05
CA ASP A 24 -6.72 -7.15 5.18
C ASP A 24 -7.16 -5.75 4.78
N LYS A 25 -7.96 -5.11 5.62
CA LYS A 25 -8.52 -3.79 5.36
C LYS A 25 -7.48 -2.69 5.37
N ILE A 26 -7.69 -1.70 4.51
CA ILE A 26 -6.93 -0.45 4.54
C ILE A 26 -7.88 0.71 4.24
N LYS A 27 -7.62 1.86 4.81
CA LYS A 27 -8.42 3.07 4.53
C LYS A 27 -7.52 4.29 4.49
N VAL A 28 -8.01 5.34 3.82
CA VAL A 28 -7.33 6.64 3.81
C VAL A 28 -7.19 7.14 5.25
N GLY A 29 -6.00 7.60 5.58
CA GLY A 29 -5.67 8.05 6.93
C GLY A 29 -4.91 7.00 7.75
N ASP A 30 -4.92 5.74 7.32
CA ASP A 30 -4.14 4.71 8.00
C ASP A 30 -2.65 4.99 7.82
N LYS A 31 -1.87 4.66 8.84
CA LYS A 31 -0.42 4.74 8.76
C LYS A 31 0.11 3.36 8.39
N ILE A 32 0.94 3.31 7.36
CA ILE A 32 1.48 2.05 6.85
C ILE A 32 3.00 2.08 6.82
N HIS A 33 3.58 0.89 6.93
CA HIS A 33 5.01 0.66 6.83
C HIS A 33 5.24 -0.29 5.66
N ILE A 34 6.00 0.16 4.67
CA ILE A 34 6.33 -0.68 3.50
C ILE A 34 7.76 -1.13 3.68
N LYS A 35 7.97 -2.44 3.68
CA LYS A 35 9.26 -3.03 3.97
C LYS A 35 9.60 -4.16 3.01
N GLY A 36 10.83 -4.13 2.51
CA GLY A 36 11.37 -5.16 1.63
C GLY A 36 12.88 -5.18 1.74
N ALA A 37 13.54 -5.88 0.83
CA ALA A 37 15.01 -6.03 0.85
C ALA A 37 15.73 -4.68 0.80
N THR A 38 15.19 -3.73 0.03
CA THR A 38 15.79 -2.40 -0.14
C THR A 38 14.79 -1.28 0.16
N THR A 39 13.63 -1.62 0.71
CA THR A 39 12.54 -0.68 0.97
C THR A 39 12.24 -0.68 2.47
N ASP A 40 12.16 0.47 3.08
CA ASP A 40 11.78 0.58 4.49
C ASP A 40 11.38 2.02 4.78
N PHE A 41 10.07 2.29 4.76
CA PHE A 41 9.57 3.63 5.10
C PHE A 41 8.13 3.57 5.59
N VAL A 42 7.74 4.62 6.30
CA VAL A 42 6.40 4.77 6.86
C VAL A 42 5.73 5.97 6.18
N GLN A 43 4.47 5.80 5.82
CA GLN A 43 3.67 6.91 5.29
C GLN A 43 2.22 6.77 5.70
N GLU A 44 1.47 7.86 5.55
CA GLU A 44 0.03 7.84 5.70
C GLU A 44 -0.61 7.54 4.34
N VAL A 45 -1.70 6.77 4.34
CA VAL A 45 -2.46 6.50 3.12
C VAL A 45 -3.24 7.76 2.74
N LYS A 46 -2.88 8.37 1.62
CA LYS A 46 -3.50 9.61 1.15
C LYS A 46 -4.43 9.41 -0.02
N SER A 47 -4.06 8.51 -0.94
CA SER A 47 -4.84 8.29 -2.16
C SER A 47 -4.76 6.84 -2.58
N MET A 48 -5.91 6.23 -2.78
CA MET A 48 -6.03 4.86 -3.25
C MET A 48 -7.04 4.78 -4.38
N GLN A 49 -6.87 3.81 -5.26
CA GLN A 49 -7.80 3.55 -6.36
C GLN A 49 -8.03 2.06 -6.53
N ILE A 50 -9.23 1.71 -6.95
CA ILE A 50 -9.56 0.36 -7.40
C ILE A 50 -10.14 0.52 -8.80
N ASN A 51 -9.56 -0.17 -9.81
CA ASN A 51 -9.96 -0.05 -11.21
C ASN A 51 -10.00 1.41 -11.67
N HIS A 52 -8.97 2.18 -11.30
CA HIS A 52 -8.80 3.60 -11.65
C HIS A 52 -9.85 4.52 -11.04
N LYS A 53 -10.63 4.04 -10.06
CA LYS A 53 -11.60 4.87 -9.35
C LYS A 53 -11.11 5.14 -7.93
N PRO A 54 -11.13 6.40 -7.48
CA PRO A 54 -10.71 6.70 -6.12
C PRO A 54 -11.63 6.04 -5.11
N VAL A 55 -11.03 5.47 -4.06
CA VAL A 55 -11.78 4.85 -2.97
C VAL A 55 -11.21 5.32 -1.65
N LYS A 56 -12.04 5.31 -0.61
CA LYS A 56 -11.63 5.70 0.74
C LYS A 56 -11.18 4.51 1.57
N GLU A 57 -11.61 3.31 1.20
CA GLU A 57 -11.25 2.09 1.90
C GLU A 57 -11.26 0.91 0.94
N ALA A 58 -10.54 -0.14 1.30
CA ALA A 58 -10.47 -1.37 0.52
C ALA A 58 -10.35 -2.54 1.48
N ASN A 59 -10.65 -3.74 0.98
CA ASN A 59 -10.76 -4.94 1.79
C ASN A 59 -9.84 -6.05 1.30
N SER A 60 -9.74 -7.11 2.09
CA SER A 60 -9.04 -8.32 1.71
C SER A 60 -9.52 -8.82 0.35
N GLY A 61 -8.59 -9.16 -0.53
CA GLY A 61 -8.88 -9.63 -1.88
C GLY A 61 -8.89 -8.53 -2.93
N ASP A 62 -8.89 -7.27 -2.52
CA ASP A 62 -8.82 -6.16 -3.47
C ASP A 62 -7.38 -5.89 -3.89
N ASP A 63 -7.22 -5.48 -5.16
CA ASP A 63 -5.97 -4.96 -5.66
C ASP A 63 -6.12 -3.45 -5.74
N ILE A 64 -5.28 -2.71 -5.02
CA ILE A 64 -5.37 -1.26 -4.99
C ILE A 64 -4.14 -0.62 -5.64
N GLY A 65 -4.35 0.56 -6.23
CA GLY A 65 -3.27 1.44 -6.61
C GLY A 65 -3.11 2.47 -5.50
N LEU A 66 -1.94 2.52 -4.90
CA LEU A 66 -1.64 3.41 -3.79
C LEU A 66 -0.51 4.37 -4.17
N LEU A 67 -0.77 5.67 -4.00
CA LEU A 67 0.27 6.67 -4.17
C LEU A 67 1.28 6.53 -3.04
N VAL A 68 2.54 6.26 -3.39
CA VAL A 68 3.61 6.08 -2.39
C VAL A 68 4.60 7.23 -2.46
N GLU A 69 5.16 7.57 -1.31
CA GLU A 69 6.08 8.71 -1.18
C GLU A 69 7.51 8.35 -1.57
N GLU A 70 7.84 7.06 -1.53
CA GLU A 70 9.16 6.58 -1.90
C GLU A 70 9.04 5.38 -2.82
N ARG A 71 10.12 5.06 -3.50
CA ARG A 71 10.15 3.93 -4.43
C ARG A 71 9.95 2.61 -3.70
N VAL A 72 9.12 1.74 -4.29
CA VAL A 72 8.89 0.38 -3.79
C VAL A 72 9.25 -0.61 -4.87
N ARG A 73 9.31 -1.90 -4.50
CA ARG A 73 9.63 -2.99 -5.43
C ARG A 73 8.59 -4.09 -5.29
N GLU A 74 8.42 -4.86 -6.36
CA GLU A 74 7.56 -6.03 -6.34
C GLU A 74 8.04 -6.98 -5.24
N GLY A 75 7.11 -7.50 -4.47
CA GLY A 75 7.40 -8.38 -3.36
C GLY A 75 7.54 -7.68 -2.02
N ASP A 76 7.63 -6.36 -2.01
CA ASP A 76 7.68 -5.61 -0.75
C ASP A 76 6.38 -5.83 0.02
N LYS A 77 6.49 -5.91 1.33
CA LYS A 77 5.33 -6.13 2.19
C LYS A 77 4.81 -4.84 2.77
N VAL A 78 3.49 -4.78 2.93
CA VAL A 78 2.82 -3.60 3.48
C VAL A 78 2.21 -3.97 4.82
N TYR A 79 2.53 -3.18 5.83
CA TYR A 79 2.02 -3.38 7.19
C TYR A 79 1.20 -2.16 7.60
N LYS A 80 0.12 -2.40 8.33
CA LYS A 80 -0.63 -1.32 8.97
C LYS A 80 -0.09 -1.13 10.38
N ILE A 81 0.20 0.11 10.75
CA ILE A 81 0.65 0.43 12.10
C ILE A 81 -0.57 0.66 12.96
N VAL A 82 -0.71 -0.14 14.00
CA VAL A 82 -1.83 -0.08 14.95
C VAL A 82 -1.28 0.30 16.31
N GLU A 83 -1.95 1.23 16.95
CA GLU A 83 -1.55 1.68 18.28
C GLU A 83 -2.29 0.92 19.38
#